data_f94180ee324bda42373c73f508ba627c
#
_entry.id   f94180ee324bda42373c73f508ba627c
#
_cell.length_a   1.000
_cell.length_b   1.000
_cell.length_c   1.000
_cell.angle_alpha   90.00
_cell.angle_beta   90.00
_cell.angle_gamma   90.00
#
_symmetry.space_group_name_H-M   'P 1'
#
loop_
_entity.id
_entity.type
_entity.pdbx_description
1 polymer ?
#
loop_
_entity_poly.entity_id
_entity_poly.type
_entity_poly.pdbx_seq_one_letter_code
_entity_poly.pdbx_strand_id
1 'polypeptide(L)'
;MSCCDKNGKEYSGKMPHSEAVEIGGLAAYADGSIVSRTLIDTGGGSVTLFAFDKEQSLSEHTAPFDALVQVLEGEIELTIGGRDVRAAGGLSVLMPADVPHALRAVEKSKMLLVMIKGR
;
A
#
# COMPACT_ATOMS: atom_id res chain seq x y z
N MET A 1 -1.88 -14.96 -0.80
CA MET A 1 -0.66 -15.77 -0.64
C MET A 1 -0.12 -15.60 0.76
N SER A 2 0.18 -16.67 1.42
CA SER A 2 0.78 -16.60 2.75
C SER A 2 2.30 -16.57 2.65
N CYS A 3 2.93 -15.98 3.65
CA CYS A 3 4.37 -15.89 3.79
C CYS A 3 4.79 -16.90 4.88
N CYS A 4 5.88 -17.58 4.64
CA CYS A 4 6.42 -18.54 5.61
C CYS A 4 7.74 -18.06 6.17
N ASP A 5 8.02 -18.38 7.42
CA ASP A 5 9.34 -18.14 7.99
C ASP A 5 10.31 -19.25 7.57
N LYS A 6 11.56 -19.11 7.97
CA LYS A 6 12.60 -20.07 7.61
C LYS A 6 12.40 -21.47 8.22
N ASN A 7 11.47 -21.60 9.16
CA ASN A 7 11.11 -22.89 9.75
C ASN A 7 9.84 -23.46 9.13
N GLY A 8 9.34 -22.85 8.06
CA GLY A 8 8.13 -23.26 7.40
C GLY A 8 6.85 -22.78 8.05
N LYS A 9 6.94 -21.96 9.09
CA LYS A 9 5.77 -21.44 9.76
C LYS A 9 5.10 -20.37 8.90
N GLU A 10 3.81 -20.51 8.68
CA GLU A 10 3.02 -19.59 7.88
C GLU A 10 2.58 -18.38 8.69
N TYR A 11 2.69 -17.23 8.08
CA TYR A 11 2.18 -15.96 8.64
C TYR A 11 0.94 -15.54 7.86
N SER A 12 -0.19 -15.44 8.55
CA SER A 12 -1.42 -14.99 7.93
C SER A 12 -1.56 -13.46 8.11
N GLY A 13 -1.35 -12.73 7.04
CA GLY A 13 -1.52 -11.28 7.03
C GLY A 13 -0.26 -10.52 7.41
N LYS A 14 0.05 -10.45 8.68
CA LYS A 14 1.13 -9.60 9.17
C LYS A 14 2.52 -10.03 8.70
N MET A 15 3.42 -9.05 8.69
CA MET A 15 4.80 -9.25 8.31
C MET A 15 5.54 -10.16 9.31
N PRO A 16 6.46 -11.03 8.84
CA PRO A 16 7.31 -11.81 9.75
C PRO A 16 8.14 -10.91 10.66
N HIS A 17 8.33 -11.36 11.91
CA HIS A 17 9.07 -10.58 12.89
C HIS A 17 10.57 -10.88 12.85
N SER A 18 11.36 -9.83 13.01
CA SER A 18 12.80 -9.94 13.29
C SER A 18 13.61 -10.65 12.22
N GLU A 19 13.16 -10.57 10.98
CA GLU A 19 13.93 -11.08 9.86
C GLU A 19 13.88 -10.10 8.68
N ALA A 20 14.91 -10.15 7.86
CA ALA A 20 14.98 -9.31 6.67
C ALA A 20 14.15 -9.94 5.55
N VAL A 21 13.21 -9.19 5.00
CA VAL A 21 12.37 -9.65 3.90
C VAL A 21 12.33 -8.60 2.80
N GLU A 22 12.14 -9.05 1.58
CA GLU A 22 11.83 -8.13 0.48
C GLU A 22 10.35 -7.79 0.57
N ILE A 23 10.04 -6.59 1.02
CA ILE A 23 8.67 -6.21 1.35
C ILE A 23 7.71 -6.32 0.15
N GLY A 24 8.18 -5.96 -1.04
CA GLY A 24 7.38 -6.09 -2.26
C GLY A 24 7.00 -7.53 -2.59
N GLY A 25 7.75 -8.50 -2.11
CA GLY A 25 7.45 -9.92 -2.30
C GLY A 25 6.34 -10.47 -1.42
N LEU A 26 5.85 -9.69 -0.46
CA LEU A 26 4.81 -10.13 0.46
C LEU A 26 3.40 -10.08 -0.16
N ALA A 27 3.25 -9.51 -1.35
CA ALA A 27 2.00 -9.55 -2.10
C ALA A 27 2.31 -9.76 -3.58
N ALA A 28 1.55 -10.61 -4.24
CA ALA A 28 1.72 -10.90 -5.66
C ALA A 28 0.61 -10.22 -6.45
N TYR A 29 0.93 -9.86 -7.71
CA TYR A 29 -0.09 -9.38 -8.63
C TYR A 29 -1.09 -10.49 -8.94
N ALA A 30 -2.35 -10.12 -9.09
CA ALA A 30 -3.41 -11.01 -9.56
C ALA A 30 -4.17 -10.31 -10.68
N ASP A 31 -4.47 -11.05 -11.75
CA ASP A 31 -5.11 -10.50 -12.94
C ASP A 31 -6.42 -9.77 -12.62
N GLY A 32 -6.52 -8.53 -13.07
CA GLY A 32 -7.71 -7.71 -12.92
C GLY A 32 -8.04 -7.35 -11.48
N SER A 33 -7.07 -7.44 -10.56
CA SER A 33 -7.33 -7.34 -9.13
C SER A 33 -6.39 -6.37 -8.42
N ILE A 34 -6.83 -6.00 -7.22
CA ILE A 34 -6.00 -5.33 -6.24
C ILE A 34 -5.82 -6.33 -5.10
N VAL A 35 -4.58 -6.66 -4.80
CA VAL A 35 -4.23 -7.52 -3.68
C VAL A 35 -3.70 -6.64 -2.57
N SER A 36 -4.25 -6.76 -1.36
CA SER A 36 -3.77 -6.02 -0.21
C SER A 36 -3.38 -6.96 0.91
N ARG A 37 -2.36 -6.57 1.65
CA ARG A 37 -1.91 -7.31 2.81
C ARG A 37 -1.52 -6.34 3.91
N THR A 38 -2.18 -6.45 5.05
CA THR A 38 -1.86 -5.63 6.21
C THR A 38 -0.65 -6.23 6.91
N LEU A 39 0.43 -5.46 6.95
CA LEU A 39 1.69 -5.91 7.52
C LEU A 39 1.78 -5.61 9.01
N ILE A 40 1.31 -4.44 9.41
CA ILE A 40 1.27 -3.98 10.79
C ILE A 40 -0.07 -3.30 11.01
N ASP A 41 -0.73 -3.61 12.11
CA ASP A 41 -1.99 -2.97 12.47
C ASP A 41 -2.05 -2.80 13.97
N THR A 42 -2.10 -1.54 14.41
CA THR A 42 -2.19 -1.19 15.83
C THR A 42 -3.20 -0.07 16.01
N GLY A 43 -3.52 0.26 17.26
CA GLY A 43 -4.39 1.41 17.55
C GLY A 43 -3.82 2.75 17.08
N GLY A 44 -2.49 2.83 16.95
CA GLY A 44 -1.81 4.06 16.52
C GLY A 44 -1.59 4.18 15.02
N GLY A 45 -1.79 3.12 14.26
CA GLY A 45 -1.58 3.17 12.83
C GLY A 45 -1.51 1.81 12.16
N SER A 46 -1.33 1.83 10.85
CA SER A 46 -1.24 0.60 10.07
C SER A 46 -0.28 0.77 8.90
N VAL A 47 0.27 -0.36 8.45
CA VAL A 47 1.07 -0.45 7.24
C VAL A 47 0.47 -1.55 6.38
N THR A 48 0.03 -1.19 5.17
CA THR A 48 -0.59 -2.12 4.24
C THR A 48 0.18 -2.11 2.92
N LEU A 49 0.48 -3.30 2.42
CA LEU A 49 1.08 -3.47 1.10
C LEU A 49 -0.02 -3.73 0.08
N PHE A 50 0.01 -3.01 -1.02
CA PHE A 50 -0.90 -3.19 -2.14
C PHE A 50 -0.15 -3.63 -3.39
N ALA A 51 -0.73 -4.57 -4.12
CA ALA A 51 -0.29 -4.92 -5.45
C ALA A 51 -1.47 -4.72 -6.42
N PHE A 52 -1.33 -3.77 -7.33
CA PHE A 52 -2.36 -3.39 -8.30
C PHE A 52 -2.03 -3.97 -9.66
N ASP A 53 -2.97 -4.66 -10.28
CA ASP A 53 -2.86 -4.91 -11.71
C ASP A 53 -3.05 -3.57 -12.46
N LYS A 54 -2.61 -3.53 -13.71
CA LYS A 54 -2.72 -2.33 -14.54
C LYS A 54 -4.16 -1.83 -14.58
N GLU A 55 -4.34 -0.51 -14.45
CA GLU A 55 -5.62 0.20 -14.51
C GLU A 55 -6.56 -0.05 -13.33
N GLN A 56 -6.16 -0.83 -12.35
CA GLN A 56 -6.95 -0.97 -11.13
C GLN A 56 -6.88 0.32 -10.31
N SER A 57 -7.97 0.66 -9.66
CA SER A 57 -8.08 1.93 -8.94
C SER A 57 -8.84 1.79 -7.63
N LEU A 58 -8.53 2.70 -6.72
CA LEU A 58 -9.30 2.91 -5.49
C LEU A 58 -10.08 4.20 -5.68
N SER A 59 -11.40 4.13 -5.50
CA SER A 59 -12.27 5.28 -5.69
C SER A 59 -12.03 6.37 -4.66
N GLU A 60 -12.48 7.59 -4.97
CA GLU A 60 -12.29 8.73 -4.10
C GLU A 60 -12.95 8.51 -2.73
N HIS A 61 -12.20 8.79 -1.69
CA HIS A 61 -12.66 8.71 -0.31
C HIS A 61 -11.82 9.64 0.56
N THR A 62 -12.25 9.82 1.81
CA THR A 62 -11.51 10.58 2.80
C THR A 62 -11.21 9.70 4.00
N ALA A 63 -10.15 10.04 4.71
CA ALA A 63 -9.83 9.41 5.99
C ALA A 63 -9.40 10.49 6.97
N PRO A 64 -9.72 10.35 8.27
CA PRO A 64 -9.33 11.34 9.28
C PRO A 64 -7.87 11.19 9.74
N PHE A 65 -7.02 10.60 8.90
CA PHE A 65 -5.63 10.28 9.22
C PHE A 65 -4.72 10.76 8.11
N ASP A 66 -3.49 11.17 8.46
CA ASP A 66 -2.45 11.36 7.47
C ASP A 66 -2.01 9.99 6.96
N ALA A 67 -1.80 9.88 5.66
CA ALA A 67 -1.39 8.64 5.04
C ALA A 67 -0.20 8.87 4.11
N LEU A 68 0.86 8.09 4.29
CA LEU A 68 2.02 8.11 3.42
C LEU A 68 1.92 6.96 2.41
N VAL A 69 1.97 7.31 1.13
CA VAL A 69 2.08 6.32 0.05
C VAL A 69 3.53 6.26 -0.38
N GLN A 70 4.11 5.08 -0.33
CA GLN A 70 5.45 4.83 -0.86
C GLN A 70 5.33 3.84 -2.01
N VAL A 71 5.63 4.29 -3.24
CA VAL A 71 5.57 3.43 -4.41
C VAL A 71 6.85 2.61 -4.48
N LEU A 72 6.71 1.29 -4.50
CA LEU A 72 7.85 0.36 -4.55
C LEU A 72 8.26 0.04 -5.97
N GLU A 73 7.28 -0.15 -6.84
CA GLU A 73 7.50 -0.42 -8.27
C GLU A 73 6.28 0.01 -9.06
N GLY A 74 6.46 0.26 -10.35
CA GLY A 74 5.40 0.72 -11.23
C GLY A 74 5.19 2.23 -11.16
N GLU A 75 3.98 2.64 -11.47
CA GLU A 75 3.60 4.06 -11.45
C GLU A 75 2.14 4.18 -11.02
N ILE A 76 1.89 5.06 -10.07
CA ILE A 76 0.56 5.31 -9.53
C ILE A 76 0.21 6.78 -9.72
N GLU A 77 -1.00 7.03 -10.22
CA GLU A 77 -1.58 8.36 -10.29
C GLU A 77 -2.48 8.56 -9.08
N LEU A 78 -2.19 9.60 -8.30
CA LEU A 78 -3.00 9.95 -7.14
C LEU A 78 -3.73 11.25 -7.44
N THR A 79 -5.01 11.30 -7.09
CA THR A 79 -5.79 12.54 -7.15
C THR A 79 -6.05 12.96 -5.72
N ILE A 80 -5.49 14.08 -5.30
CA ILE A 80 -5.55 14.55 -3.91
C ILE A 80 -6.13 15.95 -3.90
N GLY A 81 -7.32 16.10 -3.32
CA GLY A 81 -8.03 17.38 -3.29
C GLY A 81 -8.26 17.95 -4.69
N GLY A 82 -8.54 17.07 -5.66
CA GLY A 82 -8.74 17.45 -7.05
C GLY A 82 -7.46 17.68 -7.86
N ARG A 83 -6.30 17.47 -7.26
CA ARG A 83 -5.00 17.67 -7.94
C ARG A 83 -4.37 16.31 -8.25
N ASP A 84 -3.92 16.11 -9.47
CA ASP A 84 -3.28 14.87 -9.89
C ASP A 84 -1.78 14.91 -9.63
N VAL A 85 -1.28 13.83 -9.04
CA VAL A 85 0.14 13.63 -8.75
C VAL A 85 0.54 12.24 -9.21
N ARG A 86 1.64 12.10 -9.93
CA ARG A 86 2.16 10.79 -10.33
C ARG A 86 3.41 10.45 -9.54
N ALA A 87 3.49 9.21 -9.10
CA ALA A 87 4.63 8.69 -8.37
C ALA A 87 5.05 7.35 -8.96
N ALA A 88 6.30 7.27 -9.39
CA ALA A 88 6.91 6.02 -9.84
C ALA A 88 7.67 5.34 -8.70
N GLY A 89 8.16 4.13 -8.93
CA GLY A 89 8.90 3.38 -7.93
C GLY A 89 10.03 4.18 -7.29
N GLY A 90 10.07 4.18 -5.97
CA GLY A 90 11.02 4.96 -5.17
C GLY A 90 10.50 6.30 -4.71
N LEU A 91 9.36 6.77 -5.21
CA LEU A 91 8.77 8.05 -4.81
C LEU A 91 7.68 7.85 -3.76
N SER A 92 7.50 8.85 -2.93
CA SER A 92 6.50 8.84 -1.86
C SER A 92 5.63 10.09 -1.93
N VAL A 93 4.37 9.96 -1.51
CA VAL A 93 3.41 11.06 -1.48
C VAL A 93 2.67 11.04 -0.15
N LEU A 94 2.55 12.19 0.50
CA LEU A 94 1.74 12.33 1.70
C LEU A 94 0.33 12.76 1.30
N MET A 95 -0.65 11.97 1.73
CA MET A 95 -2.07 12.32 1.59
C MET A 95 -2.56 12.86 2.94
N PRO A 96 -2.88 14.17 3.01
CA PRO A 96 -3.29 14.78 4.28
C PRO A 96 -4.63 14.25 4.77
N ALA A 97 -4.81 14.25 6.09
CA ALA A 97 -6.10 13.91 6.73
C ALA A 97 -7.22 14.80 6.18
N ASP A 98 -8.40 14.22 6.01
CA ASP A 98 -9.65 14.90 5.65
C ASP A 98 -9.65 15.51 4.24
N VAL A 99 -8.67 15.22 3.41
CA VAL A 99 -8.63 15.65 2.01
C VAL A 99 -9.02 14.47 1.12
N PRO A 100 -10.00 14.62 0.22
CA PRO A 100 -10.41 13.54 -0.67
C PRO A 100 -9.25 13.06 -1.54
N HIS A 101 -9.12 11.74 -1.67
CA HIS A 101 -8.06 11.16 -2.49
C HIS A 101 -8.53 9.90 -3.22
N ALA A 102 -7.94 9.67 -4.38
CA ALA A 102 -8.16 8.49 -5.21
C ALA A 102 -6.82 8.06 -5.80
N LEU A 103 -6.72 6.78 -6.15
CA LEU A 103 -5.49 6.22 -6.73
C LEU A 103 -5.84 5.37 -7.95
N ARG A 104 -4.96 5.38 -8.94
CA ARG A 104 -5.06 4.52 -10.12
C ARG A 104 -3.68 4.03 -10.50
N ALA A 105 -3.55 2.73 -10.72
CA ALA A 105 -2.31 2.15 -11.21
C ALA A 105 -2.20 2.35 -12.72
N VAL A 106 -1.22 3.13 -13.15
CA VAL A 106 -0.97 3.37 -14.57
C VAL A 106 -0.45 2.11 -15.23
N GLU A 107 0.31 1.33 -14.49
CA GLU A 107 0.81 0.02 -14.85
C GLU A 107 0.79 -0.87 -13.62
N LYS A 108 1.19 -2.13 -13.73
CA LYS A 108 1.30 -2.99 -12.54
C LYS A 108 2.18 -2.31 -11.52
N SER A 109 1.68 -2.15 -10.31
CA SER A 109 2.35 -1.34 -9.28
C SER A 109 2.18 -1.93 -7.91
N LYS A 110 3.20 -1.73 -7.07
CA LYS A 110 3.13 -2.07 -5.65
C LYS A 110 3.44 -0.82 -4.83
N MET A 111 2.71 -0.65 -3.75
CA MET A 111 2.91 0.47 -2.85
C MET A 111 2.68 0.07 -1.40
N LEU A 112 3.31 0.80 -0.50
CA LEU A 112 2.99 0.75 0.92
C LEU A 112 2.10 1.93 1.26
N LEU A 113 1.09 1.67 2.07
CA LEU A 113 0.24 2.70 2.65
C LEU A 113 0.46 2.69 4.15
N VAL A 114 0.99 3.80 4.68
CA VAL A 114 1.24 3.97 6.10
C VAL A 114 0.24 4.99 6.63
N MET A 115 -0.67 4.55 7.50
CA MET A 115 -1.65 5.43 8.14
C MET A 115 -1.29 5.67 9.58
N ILE A 116 -1.25 6.93 9.96
CA ILE A 116 -0.97 7.33 11.33
C ILE A 116 -2.28 7.74 11.98
N LYS A 117 -2.78 6.92 12.89
CA LYS A 117 -4.09 7.09 13.52
C LYS A 117 -3.99 7.74 14.89
N GLY A 118 -2.85 7.62 15.56
CA GLY A 118 -2.62 8.17 16.87
C GLY A 118 -2.35 9.66 16.83
N ARG A 119 -2.79 10.35 17.82
CA ARG A 119 -2.53 11.77 18.02
C ARG A 119 -2.16 12.04 19.46
#